data_89f9489db56b26e8daef1c937213453b
#
_entry.id   89f9489db56b26e8daef1c937213453b
#
_cell.length_a   1.000
_cell.length_b   1.000
_cell.length_c   1.000
_cell.angle_alpha   90.00
_cell.angle_beta   90.00
_cell.angle_gamma   90.00
#
_symmetry.space_group_name_H-M   'P 1'
#
loop_
_entity.id
_entity.type
_entity.pdbx_description
1 polymer ?
#
loop_
_entity_poly.entity_id
_entity_poly.type
_entity_poly.pdbx_seq_one_letter_code
_entity_poly.pdbx_strand_id
1 'polypeptide(L)'
;MKNIILLSLFVIVSCTMAFSANPPEVVLAAFKQKFPNAQDVDWSKEKNGEWEAEFEMPGSNEMSANFSADGRWLETETEIAFSELPAPVIAALQGKKVKEAARIEKADGSTVYEAEVKRKDLIFDASGKML
;
A
#
# COMPACT_ATOMS: atom_id res chain seq x y z
N MET A 1 -5.54 -7.70 23.12
CA MET A 1 -5.06 -6.51 22.39
C MET A 1 -5.57 -6.61 20.97
N LYS A 2 -6.46 -5.74 20.59
CA LYS A 2 -7.09 -5.76 19.27
C LYS A 2 -6.14 -5.10 18.29
N ASN A 3 -5.45 -5.89 17.47
CA ASN A 3 -4.72 -5.38 16.33
C ASN A 3 -5.76 -4.92 15.32
N ILE A 4 -5.87 -3.63 15.18
CA ILE A 4 -6.61 -3.02 14.10
C ILE A 4 -5.74 -3.21 12.86
N ILE A 5 -6.06 -4.24 12.10
CA ILE A 5 -5.54 -4.39 10.75
C ILE A 5 -6.20 -3.28 9.95
N LEU A 6 -5.45 -2.23 9.65
CA LEU A 6 -5.88 -1.23 8.69
C LEU A 6 -5.97 -1.95 7.35
N LEU A 7 -7.18 -2.22 6.92
CA LEU A 7 -7.45 -2.59 5.55
C LEU A 7 -7.11 -1.38 4.68
N SER A 8 -5.98 -1.40 4.03
CA SER A 8 -5.77 -0.54 2.89
C SER A 8 -6.62 -1.11 1.76
N LEU A 9 -7.84 -0.61 1.69
CA LEU A 9 -8.75 -0.95 0.61
C LEU A 9 -8.26 -0.26 -0.65
N PHE A 10 -7.49 -0.97 -1.45
CA PHE A 10 -7.20 -0.55 -2.81
C PHE A 10 -8.48 -0.70 -3.63
N VAL A 11 -9.37 0.26 -3.45
CA VAL A 11 -10.55 0.37 -4.30
C VAL A 11 -10.15 1.22 -5.50
N ILE A 12 -9.90 0.58 -6.62
CA ILE A 12 -10.04 1.25 -7.92
C ILE A 12 -11.51 1.63 -8.04
N VAL A 13 -11.87 2.77 -7.45
CA VAL A 13 -13.17 3.39 -7.67
C VAL A 13 -13.04 4.33 -8.84
N SER A 14 -13.52 3.87 -9.96
CA SER A 14 -13.91 4.73 -11.06
C SER A 14 -14.68 5.93 -10.53
N CYS A 15 -14.09 7.11 -10.77
CA CYS A 15 -14.74 8.41 -10.92
C CYS A 15 -15.76 8.78 -9.86
N THR A 16 -15.30 9.22 -8.70
CA THR A 16 -16.02 10.25 -7.95
C THR A 16 -15.05 11.39 -7.71
N MET A 17 -15.53 12.61 -7.93
CA MET A 17 -14.77 13.84 -7.81
C MET A 17 -13.81 13.78 -6.61
N ALA A 18 -12.55 13.46 -6.89
CA ALA A 18 -11.50 13.61 -5.92
C ALA A 18 -11.36 15.10 -5.67
N PHE A 19 -11.85 15.56 -4.53
CA PHE A 19 -11.34 16.80 -3.98
C PHE A 19 -9.84 16.55 -3.78
N SER A 20 -9.02 17.20 -4.61
CA SER A 20 -7.58 17.22 -4.44
C SER A 20 -7.30 17.69 -3.02
N ALA A 21 -7.03 16.73 -2.11
CA ALA A 21 -6.69 17.03 -0.75
C ALA A 21 -5.24 17.53 -0.74
N ASN A 22 -4.99 18.68 -0.12
CA ASN A 22 -3.65 19.20 0.04
C ASN A 22 -3.11 18.73 1.39
N PRO A 23 -2.13 17.80 1.42
CA PRO A 23 -1.50 17.41 2.67
C PRO A 23 -0.72 18.57 3.29
N PRO A 24 -0.48 18.53 4.60
CA PRO A 24 0.40 19.48 5.28
C PRO A 24 1.80 19.51 4.65
N GLU A 25 2.45 20.64 4.70
CA GLU A 25 3.78 20.79 4.09
C GLU A 25 4.82 19.81 4.65
N VAL A 26 4.71 19.45 5.93
CA VAL A 26 5.57 18.44 6.57
C VAL A 26 5.40 17.06 5.92
N VAL A 27 4.19 16.70 5.51
CA VAL A 27 3.91 15.44 4.79
C VAL A 27 4.48 15.50 3.38
N LEU A 28 4.25 16.60 2.66
CA LEU A 28 4.81 16.79 1.33
C LEU A 28 6.34 16.72 1.31
N ALA A 29 6.98 17.35 2.31
CA ALA A 29 8.44 17.33 2.44
C ALA A 29 8.97 15.92 2.73
N ALA A 30 8.32 15.18 3.62
CA ALA A 30 8.68 13.80 3.95
C ALA A 30 8.54 12.88 2.73
N PHE A 31 7.45 13.02 1.97
CA PHE A 31 7.24 12.28 0.74
C PHE A 31 8.32 12.57 -0.31
N LYS A 32 8.58 13.84 -0.57
CA LYS A 32 9.59 14.25 -1.55
C LYS A 32 11.00 13.80 -1.17
N GLN A 33 11.32 13.76 0.11
CA GLN A 33 12.60 13.26 0.59
C GLN A 33 12.74 11.75 0.36
N LYS A 34 11.66 10.99 0.59
CA LYS A 34 11.67 9.54 0.46
C LYS A 34 11.55 9.07 -1.01
N PHE A 35 10.76 9.79 -1.80
CA PHE A 35 10.48 9.46 -3.21
C PHE A 35 10.76 10.64 -4.13
N PRO A 36 12.04 11.05 -4.27
CA PRO A 36 12.38 12.26 -5.02
C PRO A 36 12.06 12.19 -6.52
N ASN A 37 11.91 10.99 -7.07
CA ASN A 37 11.62 10.77 -8.49
C ASN A 37 10.17 10.32 -8.75
N ALA A 38 9.28 10.45 -7.75
CA ALA A 38 7.88 10.10 -7.92
C ALA A 38 7.20 10.96 -8.98
N GLN A 39 6.35 10.32 -9.79
CA GLN A 39 5.58 10.93 -10.88
C GLN A 39 4.09 10.66 -10.65
N ASP A 40 3.24 11.49 -11.24
CA ASP A 40 1.78 11.33 -11.24
C ASP A 40 1.22 11.11 -9.82
N VAL A 41 1.59 12.01 -8.90
CA VAL A 41 1.27 11.89 -7.48
C VAL A 41 -0.12 12.42 -7.19
N ASP A 42 -1.00 11.55 -6.71
CA ASP A 42 -2.32 11.89 -6.19
C ASP A 42 -2.38 11.71 -4.68
N TRP A 43 -3.05 12.64 -3.99
CA TRP A 43 -3.15 12.63 -2.55
C TRP A 43 -4.57 12.43 -2.06
N SER A 44 -4.74 11.59 -1.06
CA SER A 44 -5.99 11.44 -0.33
C SER A 44 -5.78 11.51 1.18
N LYS A 45 -6.81 11.95 1.88
CA LYS A 45 -6.85 11.94 3.33
C LYS A 45 -7.69 10.76 3.80
N GLU A 46 -7.08 9.89 4.58
CA GLU A 46 -7.73 8.72 5.13
C GLU A 46 -8.64 9.07 6.33
N LYS A 47 -9.61 8.21 6.60
CA LYS A 47 -10.57 8.40 7.70
C LYS A 47 -9.91 8.47 9.08
N ASN A 48 -8.77 7.83 9.24
CA ASN A 48 -7.96 7.84 10.48
C ASN A 48 -7.07 9.08 10.62
N GLY A 49 -7.12 10.01 9.65
CA GLY A 49 -6.30 11.23 9.63
C GLY A 49 -4.93 11.08 8.98
N GLU A 50 -4.60 9.91 8.49
CA GLU A 50 -3.39 9.67 7.70
C GLU A 50 -3.52 10.25 6.30
N TRP A 51 -2.39 10.40 5.63
CA TRP A 51 -2.31 10.85 4.25
C TRP A 51 -1.73 9.76 3.38
N GLU A 52 -2.39 9.47 2.29
CA GLU A 52 -1.94 8.51 1.28
C GLU A 52 -1.54 9.25 0.01
N ALA A 53 -0.37 8.90 -0.50
CA ALA A 53 0.08 9.27 -1.84
C ALA A 53 0.00 8.04 -2.75
N GLU A 54 -0.72 8.14 -3.85
CA GLU A 54 -0.62 7.19 -4.97
C GLU A 54 0.30 7.80 -6.01
N PHE A 55 1.27 7.03 -6.52
CA PHE A 55 2.28 7.56 -7.43
C PHE A 55 2.97 6.46 -8.23
N GLU A 56 3.72 6.88 -9.24
CA GLU A 56 4.57 6.01 -10.04
C GLU A 56 6.05 6.35 -9.81
N MET A 57 6.90 5.33 -9.84
CA MET A 57 8.34 5.48 -9.88
C MET A 57 8.87 5.02 -11.22
N PRO A 58 9.92 5.65 -11.79
CA PRO A 58 10.51 5.20 -13.04
C PRO A 58 10.90 3.72 -13.01
N GLY A 59 10.33 2.93 -13.92
CA GLY A 59 10.60 1.48 -14.02
C GLY A 59 9.94 0.62 -12.96
N SER A 60 8.98 1.17 -12.20
CA SER A 60 8.21 0.46 -11.17
C SER A 60 6.74 0.39 -11.54
N ASN A 61 6.03 -0.51 -10.90
CA ASN A 61 4.57 -0.55 -10.91
C ASN A 61 3.99 0.57 -10.03
N GLU A 62 2.67 0.67 -10.03
CA GLU A 62 1.94 1.58 -9.17
C GLU A 62 2.31 1.36 -7.69
N MET A 63 2.46 2.46 -6.99
CA MET A 63 2.84 2.48 -5.58
C MET A 63 1.90 3.38 -4.79
N SER A 64 1.73 3.07 -3.52
CA SER A 64 1.15 4.00 -2.57
C SER A 64 2.03 4.09 -1.31
N ALA A 65 1.96 5.22 -0.63
CA ALA A 65 2.67 5.43 0.63
C ALA A 65 1.82 6.23 1.62
N ASN A 66 1.79 5.77 2.85
CA ASN A 66 1.02 6.38 3.93
C ASN A 66 1.93 7.14 4.89
N PHE A 67 1.46 8.31 5.29
CA PHE A 67 2.13 9.22 6.23
C PHE A 67 1.16 9.64 7.31
N SER A 68 1.67 9.76 8.54
CA SER A 68 0.92 10.44 9.60
C SER A 68 0.82 11.95 9.34
N ALA A 69 -0.11 12.62 9.97
CA ALA A 69 -0.32 14.06 9.80
C ALA A 69 0.90 14.91 10.19
N ASP A 70 1.77 14.39 11.03
CA ASP A 70 3.03 15.02 11.43
C ASP A 70 4.24 14.67 10.53
N GLY A 71 4.00 13.97 9.41
CA GLY A 71 5.00 13.70 8.38
C GLY A 71 5.83 12.45 8.59
N ARG A 72 5.43 11.54 9.47
CA ARG A 72 6.12 10.24 9.60
C ARG A 72 5.63 9.29 8.52
N TRP A 73 6.57 8.69 7.79
CA TRP A 73 6.26 7.60 6.89
C TRP A 73 5.83 6.36 7.69
N LEU A 74 4.76 5.72 7.27
CA LEU A 74 4.15 4.57 7.94
C LEU A 74 4.36 3.29 7.16
N GLU A 75 4.07 3.29 5.87
CA GLU A 75 4.24 2.15 4.99
C GLU A 75 4.31 2.56 3.52
N THR A 76 4.84 1.68 2.70
CA THR A 76 4.78 1.76 1.24
C THR A 76 4.27 0.45 0.69
N GLU A 77 3.25 0.52 -0.14
CA GLU A 77 2.72 -0.59 -0.92
C GLU A 77 3.23 -0.49 -2.35
N THR A 78 3.66 -1.61 -2.90
CA THR A 78 4.08 -1.73 -4.30
C THR A 78 3.33 -2.88 -4.94
N GLU A 79 2.59 -2.61 -6.01
CA GLU A 79 1.98 -3.67 -6.82
C GLU A 79 3.08 -4.55 -7.40
N ILE A 80 2.91 -5.87 -7.27
CA ILE A 80 3.84 -6.87 -7.79
C ILE A 80 3.10 -7.94 -8.58
N ALA A 81 3.81 -8.62 -9.47
CA ALA A 81 3.26 -9.79 -10.14
C ALA A 81 3.06 -10.93 -9.13
N PHE A 82 2.08 -11.78 -9.37
CA PHE A 82 1.84 -12.97 -8.54
C PHE A 82 3.09 -13.83 -8.36
N SER A 83 3.90 -13.95 -9.43
CA SER A 83 5.16 -14.70 -9.42
C SER A 83 6.25 -14.09 -8.52
N GLU A 84 6.11 -12.83 -8.13
CA GLU A 84 7.05 -12.14 -7.24
C GLU A 84 6.73 -12.31 -5.75
N LEU A 85 5.57 -12.91 -5.44
CA LEU A 85 5.25 -13.28 -4.06
C LEU A 85 6.25 -14.35 -3.57
N PRO A 86 6.56 -14.37 -2.27
CA PRO A 86 7.35 -15.46 -1.69
C PRO A 86 6.70 -16.82 -1.95
N ALA A 87 7.52 -17.84 -2.20
CA ALA A 87 7.02 -19.19 -2.48
C ALA A 87 6.05 -19.74 -1.41
N PRO A 88 6.27 -19.51 -0.09
CA PRO A 88 5.30 -19.93 0.93
C PRO A 88 3.94 -19.21 0.81
N VAL A 89 3.93 -17.95 0.39
CA VAL A 89 2.69 -17.19 0.16
C VAL A 89 1.95 -17.73 -1.05
N ILE A 90 2.66 -18.00 -2.15
CA ILE A 90 2.07 -18.66 -3.33
C ILE A 90 1.45 -20.00 -2.95
N ALA A 91 2.13 -20.81 -2.15
CA ALA A 91 1.61 -22.09 -1.66
C ALA A 91 0.34 -21.94 -0.84
N ALA A 92 0.29 -20.92 0.04
CA ALA A 92 -0.90 -20.60 0.85
C ALA A 92 -2.09 -20.15 -0.01
N LEU A 93 -1.83 -19.58 -1.17
CA LEU A 93 -2.84 -19.10 -2.13
C LEU A 93 -3.27 -20.17 -3.15
N GLN A 94 -2.75 -21.37 -3.06
CA GLN A 94 -3.07 -22.46 -4.00
C GLN A 94 -4.58 -22.72 -4.08
N GLY A 95 -5.11 -22.81 -5.30
CA GLY A 95 -6.53 -22.98 -5.55
C GLY A 95 -7.37 -21.71 -5.45
N LYS A 96 -6.78 -20.58 -5.10
CA LYS A 96 -7.43 -19.26 -5.06
C LYS A 96 -7.12 -18.47 -6.34
N LYS A 97 -8.12 -17.76 -6.84
CA LYS A 97 -7.92 -16.83 -7.96
C LYS A 97 -7.50 -15.47 -7.39
N VAL A 98 -6.21 -15.19 -7.49
CA VAL A 98 -5.64 -13.89 -7.07
C VAL A 98 -5.80 -12.90 -8.21
N LYS A 99 -6.43 -11.76 -7.92
CA LYS A 99 -6.62 -10.68 -8.89
C LYS A 99 -5.42 -9.75 -8.91
N GLU A 100 -4.97 -9.32 -7.75
CA GLU A 100 -3.84 -8.41 -7.57
C GLU A 100 -2.97 -8.88 -6.41
N ALA A 101 -1.70 -8.54 -6.45
CA ALA A 101 -0.75 -8.81 -5.37
C ALA A 101 0.10 -7.57 -5.11
N ALA A 102 0.47 -7.38 -3.84
CA ALA A 102 1.32 -6.28 -3.43
C ALA A 102 2.32 -6.68 -2.36
N ARG A 103 3.41 -5.94 -2.29
CA ARG A 103 4.38 -5.98 -1.20
C ARG A 103 4.22 -4.70 -0.38
N ILE A 104 4.11 -4.84 0.93
CA ILE A 104 3.95 -3.74 1.87
C ILE A 104 5.15 -3.68 2.80
N GLU A 105 5.91 -2.61 2.70
CA GLU A 105 7.06 -2.31 3.55
C GLU A 105 6.62 -1.33 4.64
N LYS A 106 6.82 -1.69 5.90
CA LYS A 106 6.36 -0.93 7.06
C LYS A 106 7.47 -0.18 7.77
N ALA A 107 7.11 0.88 8.48
CA ALA A 107 8.05 1.72 9.24
C ALA A 107 8.79 0.97 10.35
N ASP A 108 8.24 -0.12 10.86
CA ASP A 108 8.90 -0.99 11.85
C ASP A 108 9.95 -1.92 11.26
N GLY A 109 10.18 -1.85 9.94
CA GLY A 109 11.13 -2.67 9.19
C GLY A 109 10.55 -4.02 8.71
N SER A 110 9.31 -4.35 9.06
CA SER A 110 8.65 -5.56 8.58
C SER A 110 8.16 -5.40 7.14
N THR A 111 8.06 -6.52 6.43
CA THR A 111 7.45 -6.63 5.12
C THR A 111 6.34 -7.67 5.16
N VAL A 112 5.19 -7.32 4.64
CA VAL A 112 4.06 -8.23 4.46
C VAL A 112 3.63 -8.24 3.01
N TYR A 113 2.82 -9.22 2.64
CA TYR A 113 2.36 -9.41 1.27
C TYR A 113 0.85 -9.48 1.25
N GLU A 114 0.26 -8.79 0.29
CA GLU A 114 -1.17 -8.75 0.09
C GLU A 114 -1.55 -9.50 -1.18
N ALA A 115 -2.68 -10.19 -1.12
CA ALA A 115 -3.30 -10.80 -2.28
C ALA A 115 -4.82 -10.54 -2.26
N GLU A 116 -5.34 -9.92 -3.31
CA GLU A 116 -6.78 -9.74 -3.48
C GLU A 116 -7.42 -11.02 -4.02
N VAL A 117 -8.31 -11.60 -3.22
CA VAL A 117 -9.11 -12.79 -3.58
C VAL A 117 -10.57 -12.50 -3.32
N LYS A 118 -11.42 -12.56 -4.35
CA LYS A 118 -12.87 -12.30 -4.24
C LYS A 118 -13.18 -10.96 -3.56
N ARG A 119 -12.47 -9.90 -3.94
CA ARG A 119 -12.61 -8.53 -3.38
C ARG A 119 -12.27 -8.43 -1.89
N LYS A 120 -11.44 -9.33 -1.39
CA LYS A 120 -10.90 -9.31 -0.04
C LYS A 120 -9.39 -9.35 -0.10
N ASP A 121 -8.76 -8.52 0.72
CA ASP A 121 -7.33 -8.48 0.86
C ASP A 121 -6.91 -9.49 1.91
N LEU A 122 -6.08 -10.44 1.51
CA LEU A 122 -5.47 -11.43 2.37
C LEU A 122 -4.03 -11.00 2.62
N ILE A 123 -3.65 -10.86 3.88
CA ILE A 123 -2.32 -10.41 4.28
C ILE A 123 -1.52 -11.59 4.82
N PHE A 124 -0.28 -11.71 4.36
CA PHE A 124 0.64 -12.78 4.73
C PHE A 124 1.99 -12.22 5.17
N ASP A 125 2.64 -12.90 6.09
CA ASP A 125 4.08 -12.74 6.26
C ASP A 125 4.85 -13.53 5.19
N ALA A 126 6.17 -13.35 5.13
CA ALA A 126 7.01 -14.03 4.15
C ALA A 126 7.04 -15.55 4.28
N SER A 127 6.64 -16.10 5.42
CA SER A 127 6.53 -17.54 5.67
C SER A 127 5.23 -18.16 5.14
N GLY A 128 4.32 -17.32 4.62
CA GLY A 128 3.00 -17.76 4.14
C GLY A 128 1.94 -17.85 5.23
N LYS A 129 2.22 -17.36 6.41
CA LYS A 129 1.24 -17.27 7.49
C LYS A 129 0.33 -16.10 7.25
N MET A 130 -0.99 -16.36 7.23
CA MET A 130 -1.99 -15.31 7.17
C MET A 130 -2.04 -14.55 8.50
N LEU A 131 -2.09 -13.22 8.41
CA LEU A 131 -2.10 -12.29 9.54
C LEU A 131 -3.51 -11.81 9.88
#